data_535b780f93b8128795e91f77faa5a328
#
_entry.id   535b780f93b8128795e91f77faa5a328
#
_cell.length_a   1.000
_cell.length_b   1.000
_cell.length_c   1.000
_cell.angle_alpha   90.00
_cell.angle_beta   90.00
_cell.angle_gamma   90.00
#
_symmetry.space_group_name_H-M   'P 1'
#
loop_
_entity.id
_entity.type
_entity.pdbx_description
1 polymer ?
#
loop_
_entity_poly.entity_id
_entity_poly.type
_entity_poly.pdbx_seq_one_letter_code
_entity_poly.pdbx_strand_id
1 'polypeptide(L)'
;EMCIRDRVADGQRVQFSVDAYPDDTFEGTVLQVRLEATTESNVVTYEVVIDAPNPDLKLKPGLTANVTIFTLEKDDATAVPTKALRFVPNAELLGEIGLTAVETDSQAAPGSRELWVKEGTTLRPRRVYAGAASGDMTEITEGLTGSEEIVTGLVTAKPREETAAIERSPFMPGPPGSNDKKK
;
A
#
# COMPACT_ATOMS: atom_id res chain seq x y z
N GLU A 1 -18.11 -13.48 1.32
CA GLU A 1 -17.22 -12.63 2.13
C GLU A 1 -16.63 -13.47 3.23
N MET A 2 -15.32 -13.73 3.16
CA MET A 2 -14.61 -14.48 4.20
C MET A 2 -14.45 -13.54 5.40
N CYS A 3 -15.04 -13.91 6.53
CA CYS A 3 -14.99 -13.09 7.73
C CYS A 3 -13.54 -12.97 8.22
N ILE A 4 -13.12 -11.78 8.68
CA ILE A 4 -11.75 -11.56 9.23
C ILE A 4 -11.45 -12.59 10.32
N ARG A 5 -12.45 -12.95 11.12
CA ARG A 5 -12.37 -13.97 12.15
C ARG A 5 -11.87 -15.33 11.64
N ASP A 6 -12.28 -15.73 10.44
CA ASP A 6 -11.97 -17.08 9.91
C ASP A 6 -10.47 -17.22 9.52
N ARG A 7 -9.72 -16.11 9.52
CA ARG A 7 -8.28 -16.09 9.26
C ARG A 7 -7.43 -16.09 10.53
N VAL A 8 -8.03 -15.75 11.68
CA VAL A 8 -7.31 -15.75 12.96
C VAL A 8 -7.32 -17.17 13.54
N ALA A 9 -6.15 -17.71 13.85
CA ALA A 9 -5.96 -19.04 14.39
C ALA A 9 -4.95 -19.04 15.55
N ASP A 10 -5.03 -20.08 16.38
CA ASP A 10 -4.10 -20.27 17.49
C ASP A 10 -2.66 -20.40 16.96
N GLY A 11 -1.70 -19.84 17.69
CA GLY A 11 -0.28 -19.86 17.34
C GLY A 11 0.19 -18.75 16.40
N GLN A 12 -0.70 -17.89 15.89
CA GLN A 12 -0.30 -16.77 15.05
C GLN A 12 0.46 -15.71 15.84
N ARG A 13 1.48 -15.13 15.21
CA ARG A 13 2.25 -14.02 15.78
C ARG A 13 1.40 -12.76 15.86
N VAL A 14 1.59 -12.06 16.95
CA VAL A 14 0.89 -10.81 17.23
C VAL A 14 1.88 -9.73 17.57
N GLN A 15 1.65 -8.54 17.07
CA GLN A 15 2.38 -7.33 17.42
C GLN A 15 1.39 -6.28 17.88
N PHE A 16 1.67 -5.58 18.96
CA PHE A 16 0.77 -4.57 19.47
C PHE A 16 1.50 -3.41 20.16
N SER A 17 0.85 -2.26 20.19
CA SER A 17 1.23 -1.12 20.99
C SER A 17 0.12 -0.79 21.97
N VAL A 18 0.46 -0.17 23.09
CA VAL A 18 -0.53 0.27 24.11
C VAL A 18 -0.53 1.79 24.20
N ASP A 19 -1.67 2.38 24.51
CA ASP A 19 -1.83 3.83 24.58
C ASP A 19 -0.88 4.50 25.59
N ALA A 20 -0.50 3.78 26.62
CA ALA A 20 0.45 4.28 27.63
C ALA A 20 1.90 4.35 27.13
N TYR A 21 2.28 3.57 26.11
CA TYR A 21 3.61 3.48 25.51
C TYR A 21 3.47 3.36 23.99
N PRO A 22 3.13 4.45 23.27
CA PRO A 22 2.84 4.40 21.83
C PRO A 22 4.07 4.10 20.97
N ASP A 23 5.27 4.40 21.46
CA ASP A 23 6.54 4.17 20.77
C ASP A 23 7.10 2.76 21.01
N ASP A 24 6.58 2.05 22.01
CA ASP A 24 7.00 0.68 22.32
C ASP A 24 6.13 -0.32 21.58
N THR A 25 6.79 -1.28 20.94
CA THR A 25 6.13 -2.40 20.27
C THR A 25 6.32 -3.66 21.10
N PHE A 26 5.21 -4.32 21.40
CA PHE A 26 5.18 -5.59 22.13
C PHE A 26 4.86 -6.72 21.17
N GLU A 27 5.38 -7.89 21.45
CA GLU A 27 5.11 -9.10 20.69
C GLU A 27 4.38 -10.12 21.54
N GLY A 28 3.57 -10.93 20.90
CA GLY A 28 2.81 -11.99 21.54
C GLY A 28 2.39 -13.07 20.55
N THR A 29 1.65 -14.04 21.04
CA THR A 29 1.12 -15.13 20.24
C THR A 29 -0.35 -15.35 20.57
N VAL A 30 -1.17 -15.64 19.56
CA VAL A 30 -2.56 -16.02 19.76
C VAL A 30 -2.59 -17.36 20.49
N LEU A 31 -3.12 -17.35 21.71
CA LEU A 31 -3.25 -18.55 22.53
C LEU A 31 -4.56 -19.28 22.21
N GLN A 32 -5.64 -18.54 22.04
CA GLN A 32 -6.98 -19.10 21.80
C GLN A 32 -7.90 -18.09 21.15
N VAL A 33 -8.68 -18.56 20.18
CA VAL A 33 -9.80 -17.82 19.60
C VAL A 33 -11.11 -18.36 20.17
N ARG A 34 -11.87 -17.52 20.91
CA ARG A 34 -13.18 -17.92 21.43
C ARG A 34 -14.24 -17.74 20.35
N LEU A 35 -14.99 -18.80 20.10
CA LEU A 35 -16.03 -18.83 19.06
C LEU A 35 -17.34 -18.15 19.50
N GLU A 36 -17.52 -17.91 20.80
CA GLU A 36 -18.69 -17.24 21.35
C GLU A 36 -18.64 -15.75 21.00
N ALA A 37 -19.64 -15.32 20.25
CA ALA A 37 -19.79 -13.92 19.87
C ALA A 37 -20.60 -13.17 20.92
N THR A 38 -20.11 -12.01 21.36
CA THR A 38 -20.86 -11.09 22.20
C THR A 38 -21.39 -9.96 21.33
N THR A 39 -22.69 -9.63 21.49
CA THR A 39 -23.29 -8.52 20.75
C THR A 39 -23.56 -7.38 21.71
N GLU A 40 -22.84 -6.26 21.54
CA GLU A 40 -23.09 -5.02 22.27
C GLU A 40 -23.39 -3.90 21.28
N SER A 41 -24.44 -3.14 21.54
CA SER A 41 -24.86 -1.99 20.71
C SER A 41 -24.91 -2.31 19.20
N ASN A 42 -25.40 -3.48 18.84
CA ASN A 42 -25.49 -3.98 17.45
C ASN A 42 -24.13 -4.28 16.78
N VAL A 43 -23.04 -4.35 17.55
CA VAL A 43 -21.72 -4.75 17.08
C VAL A 43 -21.41 -6.16 17.59
N VAL A 44 -21.05 -7.06 16.68
CA VAL A 44 -20.63 -8.42 17.01
C VAL A 44 -19.15 -8.43 17.27
N THR A 45 -18.74 -8.80 18.49
CA THR A 45 -17.35 -8.90 18.91
C THR A 45 -16.99 -10.34 19.22
N TYR A 46 -15.72 -10.70 18.95
CA TYR A 46 -15.14 -12.00 19.28
C TYR A 46 -13.95 -11.77 20.22
N GLU A 47 -13.77 -12.69 21.14
CA GLU A 47 -12.68 -12.64 22.10
C GLU A 47 -11.50 -13.48 21.59
N VAL A 48 -10.33 -12.85 21.52
CA VAL A 48 -9.06 -13.52 21.19
C VAL A 48 -8.12 -13.36 22.38
N VAL A 49 -7.64 -14.46 22.90
CA VAL A 49 -6.67 -14.49 24.01
C VAL A 49 -5.27 -14.50 23.42
N ILE A 50 -4.44 -13.54 23.82
CA ILE A 50 -3.06 -13.38 23.38
C ILE A 50 -2.14 -13.57 24.57
N ASP A 51 -1.14 -14.43 24.42
CA ASP A 51 -0.04 -14.54 25.38
C ASP A 51 1.04 -13.55 25.00
N ALA A 52 1.39 -12.66 25.94
CA ALA A 52 2.38 -11.62 25.72
C ALA A 52 3.36 -11.56 26.90
N PRO A 53 4.66 -11.79 26.67
CA PRO A 53 5.69 -11.63 27.71
C PRO A 53 5.74 -10.18 28.22
N ASN A 54 5.83 -10.00 29.53
CA ASN A 54 5.90 -8.69 30.17
C ASN A 54 7.07 -8.60 31.16
N PRO A 55 8.33 -8.75 30.70
CA PRO A 55 9.50 -8.76 31.59
C PRO A 55 9.72 -7.43 32.31
N ASP A 56 9.40 -6.32 31.66
CA ASP A 56 9.58 -4.96 32.17
C ASP A 56 8.39 -4.47 33.01
N LEU A 57 7.35 -5.30 33.19
CA LEU A 57 6.13 -4.97 33.93
C LEU A 57 5.42 -3.68 33.41
N LYS A 58 5.64 -3.34 32.15
CA LYS A 58 5.02 -2.18 31.47
C LYS A 58 3.55 -2.41 31.19
N LEU A 59 3.16 -3.64 30.84
CA LEU A 59 1.78 -4.00 30.58
C LEU A 59 1.02 -4.13 31.89
N LYS A 60 -0.05 -3.37 32.04
CA LYS A 60 -0.92 -3.35 33.22
C LYS A 60 -2.37 -3.65 32.84
N PRO A 61 -3.17 -4.25 33.73
CA PRO A 61 -4.57 -4.44 33.49
C PRO A 61 -5.30 -3.12 33.20
N GLY A 62 -6.22 -3.16 32.24
CA GLY A 62 -7.03 -2.00 31.85
C GLY A 62 -6.41 -1.10 30.78
N LEU A 63 -5.25 -1.43 30.25
CA LEU A 63 -4.69 -0.71 29.11
C LEU A 63 -5.38 -1.11 27.81
N THR A 64 -5.64 -0.12 26.95
CA THR A 64 -6.08 -0.34 25.57
C THR A 64 -4.88 -0.57 24.68
N ALA A 65 -4.98 -1.55 23.75
CA ALA A 65 -3.94 -1.90 22.82
C ALA A 65 -4.44 -1.87 21.38
N ASN A 66 -3.57 -1.42 20.46
CA ASN A 66 -3.75 -1.57 19.03
C ASN A 66 -3.00 -2.82 18.58
N VAL A 67 -3.76 -3.84 18.13
CA VAL A 67 -3.24 -5.18 17.89
C VAL A 67 -3.20 -5.50 16.40
N THR A 68 -2.08 -6.00 15.91
CA THR A 68 -1.90 -6.54 14.56
C THR A 68 -1.62 -8.04 14.66
N ILE A 69 -2.51 -8.86 14.12
CA ILE A 69 -2.35 -10.32 14.05
C ILE A 69 -1.87 -10.68 12.64
N PHE A 70 -0.75 -11.40 12.56
CA PHE A 70 -0.19 -11.87 11.29
C PHE A 70 -0.88 -13.16 10.89
N THR A 71 -1.85 -13.07 9.99
CA THR A 71 -2.65 -14.23 9.57
C THR A 71 -1.95 -15.09 8.51
N LEU A 72 -0.96 -14.56 7.83
CA LEU A 72 -0.14 -15.27 6.85
C LEU A 72 1.24 -14.64 6.82
N GLU A 73 2.27 -15.42 7.08
CA GLU A 73 3.68 -15.05 6.93
C GLU A 73 4.33 -16.03 5.95
N LYS A 74 5.08 -15.51 5.00
CA LYS A 74 5.84 -16.28 4.02
C LYS A 74 7.24 -15.68 3.90
N ASP A 75 8.26 -16.48 4.14
CA ASP A 75 9.64 -16.02 4.20
C ASP A 75 10.25 -15.73 2.81
N ASP A 76 9.94 -16.53 1.78
CA ASP A 76 10.54 -16.43 0.45
C ASP A 76 9.52 -16.05 -0.64
N ALA A 77 8.67 -15.06 -0.37
CA ALA A 77 7.68 -14.62 -1.34
C ALA A 77 8.22 -13.54 -2.27
N THR A 78 8.13 -13.75 -3.58
CA THR A 78 8.34 -12.68 -4.56
C THR A 78 7.15 -11.74 -4.50
N ALA A 79 7.35 -10.51 -4.06
CA ALA A 79 6.29 -9.53 -3.94
C ALA A 79 6.52 -8.32 -4.85
N VAL A 80 5.46 -7.80 -5.43
CA VAL A 80 5.47 -6.62 -6.27
C VAL A 80 4.49 -5.57 -5.74
N PRO A 81 4.75 -4.27 -5.95
CA PRO A 81 3.77 -3.26 -5.62
C PRO A 81 2.45 -3.50 -6.36
N THR A 82 1.33 -3.52 -5.64
CA THR A 82 -0.01 -3.80 -6.20
C THR A 82 -0.37 -2.85 -7.36
N LYS A 83 0.18 -1.63 -7.34
CA LYS A 83 0.02 -0.66 -8.43
C LYS A 83 0.61 -1.15 -9.76
N ALA A 84 1.66 -1.99 -9.74
CA ALA A 84 2.26 -2.55 -10.95
C ALA A 84 1.30 -3.48 -11.69
N LEU A 85 0.44 -4.20 -10.97
CA LEU A 85 -0.58 -5.09 -11.54
C LEU A 85 -1.79 -4.35 -12.14
N ARG A 86 -1.87 -3.04 -11.93
CA ARG A 86 -2.93 -2.17 -12.47
C ARG A 86 -2.39 -1.19 -13.51
N PHE A 87 -1.08 -1.20 -13.74
CA PHE A 87 -0.44 -0.31 -14.68
C PHE A 87 -0.81 -0.72 -16.11
N VAL A 88 -1.28 0.25 -16.89
CA VAL A 88 -1.54 0.11 -18.34
C VAL A 88 -0.70 1.16 -19.05
N PRO A 89 0.20 0.76 -19.96
CA PRO A 89 1.01 1.70 -20.69
C PRO A 89 0.16 2.57 -21.62
N ASN A 90 0.42 3.88 -21.61
CA ASN A 90 -0.16 4.83 -22.54
C ASN A 90 0.85 5.10 -23.66
N ALA A 91 0.49 4.80 -24.91
CA ALA A 91 1.38 4.90 -26.06
C ALA A 91 1.89 6.34 -26.30
N GLU A 92 1.07 7.37 -26.04
CA GLU A 92 1.45 8.77 -26.18
C GLU A 92 2.53 9.16 -25.17
N LEU A 93 2.33 8.80 -23.90
CA LEU A 93 3.29 9.08 -22.81
C LEU A 93 4.60 8.28 -23.01
N LEU A 94 4.52 7.05 -23.50
CA LEU A 94 5.68 6.25 -23.80
C LEU A 94 6.53 6.88 -24.91
N GLY A 95 5.87 7.41 -25.97
CA GLY A 95 6.56 8.13 -27.04
C GLY A 95 7.30 9.39 -26.54
N GLU A 96 6.72 10.15 -25.60
CA GLU A 96 7.36 11.34 -25.01
C GLU A 96 8.65 11.01 -24.22
N ILE A 97 8.72 9.83 -23.60
CA ILE A 97 9.88 9.41 -22.80
C ILE A 97 10.81 8.44 -23.54
N GLY A 98 10.56 8.22 -24.84
CA GLY A 98 11.40 7.36 -25.70
C GLY A 98 11.29 5.88 -25.38
N LEU A 99 10.18 5.43 -24.82
CA LEU A 99 9.88 4.02 -24.58
C LEU A 99 8.85 3.51 -25.58
N THR A 100 8.90 2.20 -25.83
CA THR A 100 7.91 1.48 -26.65
C THR A 100 7.30 0.35 -25.86
N ALA A 101 6.00 0.10 -26.02
CA ALA A 101 5.35 -1.09 -25.47
C ALA A 101 5.15 -2.11 -26.58
N VAL A 102 5.40 -3.38 -26.28
CA VAL A 102 5.03 -4.50 -27.16
C VAL A 102 3.58 -4.85 -26.87
N GLU A 103 2.75 -4.78 -27.89
CA GLU A 103 1.36 -5.26 -27.78
C GLU A 103 1.37 -6.78 -27.62
N THR A 104 0.64 -7.27 -26.64
CA THR A 104 0.44 -8.69 -26.44
C THR A 104 -0.92 -9.06 -26.92
N ASP A 105 -0.97 -10.11 -27.73
CA ASP A 105 -2.21 -10.82 -28.08
C ASP A 105 -2.66 -11.62 -26.81
N SER A 106 -3.14 -10.89 -25.82
CA SER A 106 -3.43 -11.47 -24.50
C SER A 106 -4.88 -11.93 -24.41
N GLN A 107 -5.09 -13.18 -24.79
CA GLN A 107 -6.18 -13.92 -24.19
C GLN A 107 -5.81 -14.12 -22.70
N ALA A 108 -6.40 -13.32 -21.82
CA ALA A 108 -6.19 -13.40 -20.39
C ALA A 108 -6.59 -14.79 -19.89
N ALA A 109 -5.62 -15.59 -19.44
CA ALA A 109 -5.95 -16.84 -18.77
C ALA A 109 -6.68 -16.55 -17.45
N PRO A 110 -7.68 -17.35 -17.07
CA PRO A 110 -8.41 -17.13 -15.83
C PRO A 110 -7.46 -17.07 -14.64
N GLY A 111 -7.55 -15.99 -13.83
CA GLY A 111 -6.72 -15.77 -12.64
C GLY A 111 -5.34 -15.17 -12.89
N SER A 112 -4.90 -15.02 -14.15
CA SER A 112 -3.64 -14.33 -14.45
C SER A 112 -3.81 -12.81 -14.44
N ARG A 113 -2.71 -12.11 -14.16
CA ARG A 113 -2.57 -10.66 -14.26
C ARG A 113 -1.45 -10.34 -15.23
N GLU A 114 -1.52 -9.17 -15.82
CA GLU A 114 -0.48 -8.63 -16.68
C GLU A 114 0.40 -7.68 -15.88
N LEU A 115 1.71 -7.88 -15.97
CA LEU A 115 2.72 -7.07 -15.33
C LEU A 115 3.67 -6.55 -16.41
N TRP A 116 4.03 -5.29 -16.36
CA TRP A 116 4.93 -4.69 -17.33
C TRP A 116 6.37 -4.66 -16.82
N VAL A 117 7.25 -5.29 -17.58
CA VAL A 117 8.69 -5.37 -17.31
C VAL A 117 9.42 -4.48 -18.32
N LYS A 118 10.39 -3.72 -17.84
CA LYS A 118 11.22 -2.86 -18.67
C LYS A 118 12.49 -3.59 -19.08
N GLU A 119 12.69 -3.74 -20.38
CA GLU A 119 13.88 -4.28 -21.00
C GLU A 119 14.54 -3.19 -21.87
N GLY A 120 15.49 -2.44 -21.31
CA GLY A 120 16.11 -1.31 -22.00
C GLY A 120 15.08 -0.19 -22.27
N THR A 121 14.77 0.03 -23.55
CA THR A 121 13.77 1.04 -23.99
C THR A 121 12.40 0.43 -24.31
N THR A 122 12.21 -0.85 -24.06
CA THR A 122 10.98 -1.54 -24.42
C THR A 122 10.28 -2.07 -23.18
N LEU A 123 8.97 -1.84 -23.09
CA LEU A 123 8.10 -2.45 -22.10
C LEU A 123 7.50 -3.73 -22.66
N ARG A 124 7.70 -4.83 -21.95
CA ARG A 124 7.12 -6.12 -22.33
C ARG A 124 6.11 -6.58 -21.28
N PRO A 125 4.92 -6.97 -21.70
CA PRO A 125 3.95 -7.56 -20.80
C PRO A 125 4.40 -8.97 -20.40
N ARG A 126 4.34 -9.25 -19.12
CA ARG A 126 4.63 -10.55 -18.53
C ARG A 126 3.38 -11.05 -17.83
N ARG A 127 2.97 -12.26 -18.14
CA ARG A 127 1.85 -12.88 -17.45
C ARG A 127 2.30 -13.44 -16.11
N VAL A 128 1.59 -13.09 -15.05
CA VAL A 128 1.91 -13.47 -13.67
C VAL A 128 0.66 -13.97 -12.95
N TYR A 129 0.85 -14.81 -11.95
CA TYR A 129 -0.23 -15.23 -11.05
C TYR A 129 -0.04 -14.55 -9.71
N ALA A 130 -1.08 -13.83 -9.28
CA ALA A 130 -1.08 -13.09 -8.03
C ALA A 130 -1.56 -13.99 -6.88
N GLY A 131 -0.81 -14.00 -5.79
CA GLY A 131 -1.15 -14.68 -4.54
C GLY A 131 -1.77 -13.73 -3.51
N ALA A 132 -1.29 -13.82 -2.27
CA ALA A 132 -1.76 -12.99 -1.17
C ALA A 132 -1.33 -11.52 -1.36
N ALA A 133 -2.22 -10.60 -0.94
CA ALA A 133 -1.92 -9.18 -0.90
C ALA A 133 -1.80 -8.71 0.56
N SER A 134 -0.78 -7.90 0.84
CA SER A 134 -0.55 -7.29 2.14
C SER A 134 -0.19 -5.81 1.96
N GLY A 135 -1.05 -4.93 2.44
CA GLY A 135 -0.88 -3.49 2.27
C GLY A 135 -0.82 -3.09 0.78
N ASP A 136 0.29 -2.50 0.38
CA ASP A 136 0.57 -2.05 -0.99
C ASP A 136 1.33 -3.05 -1.85
N MET A 137 1.65 -4.23 -1.29
CA MET A 137 2.38 -5.30 -1.96
C MET A 137 1.46 -6.49 -2.26
N THR A 138 1.72 -7.17 -3.38
CA THR A 138 1.04 -8.40 -3.78
C THR A 138 2.08 -9.47 -4.11
N GLU A 139 1.90 -10.64 -3.55
CA GLU A 139 2.70 -11.81 -3.86
C GLU A 139 2.50 -12.24 -5.32
N ILE A 140 3.57 -12.65 -5.98
CA ILE A 140 3.54 -13.30 -7.28
C ILE A 140 4.00 -14.74 -7.10
N THR A 141 3.10 -15.66 -7.37
CA THR A 141 3.38 -17.09 -7.22
C THR A 141 4.08 -17.67 -8.43
N GLU A 142 3.80 -17.14 -9.62
CA GLU A 142 4.40 -17.62 -10.87
C GLU A 142 4.53 -16.47 -11.89
N GLY A 143 5.52 -16.58 -12.78
CA GLY A 143 5.70 -15.69 -13.93
C GLY A 143 6.83 -14.66 -13.80
N LEU A 144 7.51 -14.56 -12.65
CA LEU A 144 8.70 -13.73 -12.43
C LEU A 144 9.90 -14.57 -12.00
N THR A 145 11.09 -14.12 -12.39
CA THR A 145 12.38 -14.73 -11.99
C THR A 145 13.08 -13.93 -10.89
N GLY A 146 12.52 -12.81 -10.45
CA GLY A 146 13.00 -12.01 -9.30
C GLY A 146 14.09 -10.98 -9.61
N SER A 147 14.57 -10.90 -10.86
CA SER A 147 15.59 -9.92 -11.29
C SER A 147 15.07 -8.91 -12.32
N GLU A 148 13.77 -8.92 -12.61
CA GLU A 148 13.16 -8.05 -13.62
C GLU A 148 12.88 -6.63 -13.08
N GLU A 149 13.09 -5.62 -13.94
CA GLU A 149 12.74 -4.23 -13.66
C GLU A 149 11.23 -4.01 -13.91
N ILE A 150 10.46 -3.88 -12.85
CA ILE A 150 8.99 -3.79 -12.91
C ILE A 150 8.54 -2.34 -13.02
N VAL A 151 7.63 -2.06 -13.94
CA VAL A 151 7.04 -0.74 -14.13
C VAL A 151 5.84 -0.57 -13.22
N THR A 152 5.91 0.44 -12.37
CA THR A 152 4.84 0.79 -11.42
C THR A 152 4.07 2.04 -11.82
N GLY A 153 4.57 2.80 -12.80
CA GLY A 153 3.97 4.03 -13.28
C GLY A 153 4.93 4.78 -14.20
N LEU A 154 4.40 5.74 -14.94
CA LEU A 154 5.17 6.65 -15.78
C LEU A 154 5.19 8.02 -15.12
N VAL A 155 6.37 8.63 -15.05
CA VAL A 155 6.54 10.01 -14.61
C VAL A 155 7.09 10.80 -15.79
N THR A 156 6.30 11.68 -16.36
CA THR A 156 6.79 12.62 -17.37
C THR A 156 7.54 13.73 -16.64
N ALA A 157 8.81 13.89 -16.94
CA ALA A 157 9.65 14.98 -16.42
C ALA A 157 9.36 16.30 -17.15
N LYS A 158 8.10 16.63 -17.45
CA LYS A 158 7.75 18.02 -17.77
C LYS A 158 7.80 18.78 -16.46
N PRO A 159 8.69 19.78 -16.31
CA PRO A 159 8.56 20.72 -15.21
C PRO A 159 7.14 21.28 -15.36
N ARG A 160 6.34 21.14 -14.33
CA ARG A 160 5.11 21.91 -14.21
C ARG A 160 5.59 23.33 -14.20
N GLU A 161 5.51 24.04 -15.32
CA GLU A 161 5.54 25.49 -15.33
C GLU A 161 4.41 25.88 -14.38
N GLU A 162 4.79 26.20 -13.15
CA GLU A 162 3.98 27.04 -12.30
C GLU A 162 3.82 28.34 -13.07
N THR A 163 2.82 28.38 -13.93
CA THR A 163 2.16 29.63 -14.27
C THR A 163 1.59 30.09 -12.94
N ALA A 164 2.43 30.82 -12.19
CA ALA A 164 2.00 31.74 -11.18
C ALA A 164 1.20 32.86 -11.90
N ALA A 165 0.03 32.48 -12.40
CA ALA A 165 -1.07 33.39 -12.53
C ALA A 165 -1.43 33.75 -11.10
N ILE A 166 -0.76 34.78 -10.58
CA ILE A 166 -1.23 35.54 -9.43
C ILE A 166 -2.58 36.07 -9.87
N GLU A 167 -3.65 35.29 -9.59
CA GLU A 167 -5.00 35.85 -9.58
C GLU A 167 -4.98 36.95 -8.53
N ARG A 168 -4.82 38.19 -9.04
CA ARG A 168 -4.97 39.40 -8.22
C ARG A 168 -6.38 39.37 -7.66
N SER A 169 -6.48 39.05 -6.38
CA SER A 169 -7.72 39.22 -5.65
C SER A 169 -8.23 40.65 -5.86
N PRO A 170 -9.51 40.87 -6.22
CA PRO A 170 -10.11 42.18 -6.42
C PRO A 170 -10.04 43.11 -5.20
N PHE A 171 -9.64 42.57 -4.05
CA PHE A 171 -9.58 43.27 -2.77
C PHE A 171 -8.15 43.60 -2.30
N MET A 172 -7.12 43.44 -3.14
CA MET A 172 -5.77 43.83 -2.76
C MET A 172 -5.52 45.30 -3.15
N PRO A 173 -5.22 46.25 -2.19
CA PRO A 173 -4.88 47.62 -2.51
C PRO A 173 -3.57 47.67 -3.30
N GLY A 174 -3.56 48.41 -4.41
CA GLY A 174 -2.40 48.56 -5.26
C GLY A 174 -1.27 49.33 -4.55
N PRO A 175 0.01 49.17 -4.99
CA PRO A 175 1.13 49.90 -4.43
C PRO A 175 0.96 51.42 -4.66
N PRO A 176 1.40 52.28 -3.72
CA PRO A 176 1.28 53.73 -3.85
C PRO A 176 2.05 54.23 -5.08
N GLY A 177 1.36 54.97 -5.93
CA GLY A 177 1.89 55.47 -7.18
C GLY A 177 3.11 56.38 -6.97
N SER A 178 4.18 56.11 -7.72
CA SER A 178 5.32 57.00 -7.84
C SER A 178 4.91 58.25 -8.61
N ASN A 179 5.01 59.38 -7.96
CA ASN A 179 4.69 60.72 -8.47
C ASN A 179 5.87 61.21 -9.32
N ASP A 180 5.85 60.98 -10.64
CA ASP A 180 6.80 61.59 -11.56
C ASP A 180 6.41 63.04 -11.80
N LYS A 181 7.15 63.92 -11.14
CA LYS A 181 7.14 65.34 -11.46
C LYS A 181 7.89 65.57 -12.77
N LYS A 182 7.15 65.91 -13.82
CA LYS A 182 7.71 66.63 -14.99
C LYS A 182 8.24 68.02 -14.59
N LYS A 183 9.45 68.26 -15.00
CA LYS A 183 9.94 69.54 -15.38
C LYS A 183 10.78 69.45 -16.66
#